data_6db7f7d3e8aa2d0983a970af6e47bc91
#
_entry.id   6db7f7d3e8aa2d0983a970af6e47bc91
#
_cell.length_a   1.000
_cell.length_b   1.000
_cell.length_c   1.000
_cell.angle_alpha   90.00
_cell.angle_beta   90.00
_cell.angle_gamma   90.00
#
_symmetry.space_group_name_H-M   'P 1'
#
loop_
_entity.id
_entity.type
_entity.pdbx_description
1 polymer ?
#
loop_
_entity_poly.entity_id
_entity_poly.type
_entity_poly.pdbx_seq_one_letter_code
_entity_poly.pdbx_strand_id
1 'polypeptide(L)'
;MDFVRLDRADTVVTATRSLSAGSEVERIAIRSAIPSGHKVATQAMAAGDPVRKYAQIIGYACCDILPGDHVHTHNVAFRNTDTDYEFSTDLRAVAPAATQDYFMGYRRENGTVGTRNYIAIVTSVNCSATAARMIADHFTADVLAEYPNVDGVAAFVHGTG
;
A
#
# COMPACT_ATOMS: atom_id res chain seq x y z
N MET A 1 8.43 27.31 -7.13
CA MET A 1 7.04 26.79 -7.03
C MET A 1 6.73 26.72 -5.56
N ASP A 2 5.64 27.34 -5.12
CA ASP A 2 5.37 27.55 -3.68
C ASP A 2 4.47 26.49 -3.09
N PHE A 3 3.95 25.60 -3.92
CA PHE A 3 3.06 24.52 -3.54
C PHE A 3 3.15 23.34 -4.51
N VAL A 4 2.63 22.19 -4.08
CA VAL A 4 2.51 20.95 -4.89
C VAL A 4 1.08 20.48 -4.87
N ARG A 5 0.52 20.22 -6.06
CA ARG A 5 -0.70 19.45 -6.32
C ARG A 5 -0.31 18.24 -7.15
N LEU A 6 -0.69 17.06 -6.74
CA LEU A 6 -0.39 15.82 -7.48
C LEU A 6 -1.59 15.27 -8.27
N ASP A 7 -2.80 15.55 -7.81
CA ASP A 7 -4.01 15.09 -8.49
C ASP A 7 -5.05 16.21 -8.61
N ARG A 8 -5.83 16.18 -9.71
CA ARG A 8 -6.90 17.15 -9.94
C ARG A 8 -8.07 17.02 -8.97
N ALA A 9 -8.28 15.82 -8.40
CA ALA A 9 -9.31 15.55 -7.41
C ALA A 9 -8.93 16.05 -5.99
N ASP A 10 -7.70 16.52 -5.80
CA ASP A 10 -7.26 17.05 -4.51
C ASP A 10 -8.00 18.33 -4.15
N THR A 11 -8.54 18.38 -2.93
CA THR A 11 -9.19 19.58 -2.37
C THR A 11 -8.20 20.49 -1.65
N VAL A 12 -6.95 20.03 -1.50
CA VAL A 12 -5.86 20.76 -0.87
C VAL A 12 -4.59 20.67 -1.71
N VAL A 13 -3.70 21.64 -1.53
CA VAL A 13 -2.31 21.60 -2.00
C VAL A 13 -1.36 21.64 -0.81
N THR A 14 -0.13 21.18 -0.99
CA THR A 14 0.91 21.24 0.04
C THR A 14 1.84 22.42 -0.21
N ALA A 15 2.01 23.29 0.77
CA ALA A 15 2.95 24.40 0.72
C ALA A 15 4.40 23.87 0.78
N THR A 16 5.25 24.26 -0.17
CA THR A 16 6.67 23.86 -0.21
C THR A 16 7.57 24.82 0.58
N ARG A 17 7.03 25.96 0.98
CA ARG A 17 7.64 26.95 1.87
C ARG A 17 6.55 27.56 2.75
N SER A 18 6.94 28.31 3.78
CA SER A 18 5.99 29.07 4.58
C SER A 18 5.31 30.15 3.71
N LEU A 19 3.98 30.23 3.82
CA LEU A 19 3.14 31.18 3.12
C LEU A 19 2.61 32.21 4.11
N SER A 20 2.66 33.49 3.73
CA SER A 20 2.09 34.58 4.54
C SER A 20 0.63 34.82 4.17
N ALA A 21 -0.14 35.37 5.09
CA ALA A 21 -1.48 35.87 4.80
C ALA A 21 -1.41 36.90 3.66
N GLY A 22 -2.35 36.83 2.73
CA GLY A 22 -2.39 37.69 1.54
C GLY A 22 -1.52 37.23 0.36
N SER A 23 -0.63 36.25 0.53
CA SER A 23 0.03 35.60 -0.61
C SER A 23 -0.98 34.72 -1.39
N GLU A 24 -0.62 34.31 -2.62
CA GLU A 24 -1.53 33.55 -3.48
C GLU A 24 -1.00 32.16 -3.79
N VAL A 25 -1.92 31.19 -3.82
CA VAL A 25 -1.72 29.82 -4.28
C VAL A 25 -2.85 29.48 -5.24
N GLU A 26 -2.56 29.09 -6.48
CA GLU A 26 -3.56 28.80 -7.54
C GLU A 26 -4.59 29.95 -7.72
N ARG A 27 -4.18 31.21 -7.59
CA ARG A 27 -5.04 32.41 -7.61
C ARG A 27 -6.00 32.51 -6.40
N ILE A 28 -5.72 31.79 -5.33
CA ILE A 28 -6.47 31.79 -4.08
C ILE A 28 -5.64 32.54 -3.04
N ALA A 29 -6.22 33.59 -2.46
CA ALA A 29 -5.55 34.36 -1.41
C ALA A 29 -5.46 33.55 -0.11
N ILE A 30 -4.26 33.44 0.47
CA ILE A 30 -4.00 32.78 1.73
C ILE A 30 -4.58 33.62 2.87
N ARG A 31 -5.42 33.01 3.70
CA ARG A 31 -6.19 33.69 4.75
C ARG A 31 -5.39 33.86 6.06
N SER A 32 -4.48 32.96 6.34
CA SER A 32 -3.60 33.00 7.52
C SER A 32 -2.22 32.45 7.17
N ALA A 33 -1.22 32.70 8.02
CA ALA A 33 0.11 32.13 7.81
C ALA A 33 0.07 30.59 7.82
N ILE A 34 0.67 29.98 6.82
CA ILE A 34 0.71 28.52 6.64
C ILE A 34 2.17 28.05 6.60
N PRO A 35 2.60 27.17 7.52
CA PRO A 35 3.96 26.63 7.53
C PRO A 35 4.28 25.79 6.30
N SER A 36 5.57 25.67 5.97
CA SER A 36 6.06 24.72 4.97
C SER A 36 5.64 23.30 5.33
N GLY A 37 5.26 22.50 4.32
CA GLY A 37 4.77 21.12 4.48
C GLY A 37 3.29 21.03 4.85
N HIS A 38 2.64 22.12 5.24
CA HIS A 38 1.24 22.14 5.59
C HIS A 38 0.33 22.31 4.36
N LYS A 39 -0.97 22.07 4.55
CA LYS A 39 -1.96 22.04 3.47
C LYS A 39 -2.75 23.34 3.43
N VAL A 40 -3.08 23.75 2.21
CA VAL A 40 -3.94 24.89 1.88
C VAL A 40 -5.20 24.36 1.22
N ALA A 41 -6.38 24.79 1.65
CA ALA A 41 -7.63 24.51 0.98
C ALA A 41 -7.68 25.24 -0.38
N THR A 42 -8.03 24.53 -1.44
CA THR A 42 -8.17 25.12 -2.78
C THR A 42 -9.61 25.27 -3.23
N GLN A 43 -10.53 24.74 -2.45
CA GLN A 43 -11.98 24.90 -2.63
C GLN A 43 -12.68 24.94 -1.27
N ALA A 44 -13.93 25.40 -1.27
CA ALA A 44 -14.76 25.33 -0.06
C ALA A 44 -15.12 23.89 0.25
N MET A 45 -15.10 23.54 1.53
CA MET A 45 -15.53 22.25 2.06
C MET A 45 -16.43 22.52 3.26
N ALA A 46 -17.65 21.98 3.25
CA ALA A 46 -18.57 22.06 4.38
C ALA A 46 -18.15 21.07 5.49
N ALA A 47 -18.65 21.29 6.70
CA ALA A 47 -18.48 20.33 7.77
C ALA A 47 -19.03 18.96 7.36
N GLY A 48 -18.18 17.93 7.47
CA GLY A 48 -18.48 16.57 7.02
C GLY A 48 -17.95 16.19 5.64
N ASP A 49 -17.52 17.14 4.83
CA ASP A 49 -16.96 16.88 3.50
C ASP A 49 -15.62 16.16 3.57
N PRO A 50 -15.31 15.28 2.59
CA PRO A 50 -14.03 14.62 2.51
C PRO A 50 -12.93 15.58 2.07
N VAL A 51 -11.84 15.62 2.82
CA VAL A 51 -10.60 16.29 2.44
C VAL A 51 -9.74 15.32 1.64
N ARG A 52 -9.38 15.68 0.40
CA ARG A 52 -8.61 14.82 -0.52
C ARG A 52 -7.22 15.34 -0.76
N LYS A 53 -6.25 14.41 -0.73
CA LYS A 53 -4.86 14.60 -1.13
C LYS A 53 -4.37 13.34 -1.84
N TYR A 54 -3.70 13.48 -2.97
CA TYR A 54 -3.28 12.36 -3.82
C TYR A 54 -4.46 11.49 -4.30
N ALA A 55 -5.57 12.14 -4.64
CA ALA A 55 -6.87 11.53 -4.95
C ALA A 55 -7.48 10.68 -3.82
N GLN A 56 -6.83 10.61 -2.64
CA GLN A 56 -7.27 9.84 -1.48
C GLN A 56 -7.93 10.73 -0.44
N ILE A 57 -8.92 10.19 0.27
CA ILE A 57 -9.51 10.87 1.45
C ILE A 57 -8.50 10.77 2.59
N ILE A 58 -8.03 11.94 3.07
CA ILE A 58 -7.11 12.05 4.20
C ILE A 58 -7.80 12.40 5.52
N GLY A 59 -9.10 12.62 5.49
CA GLY A 59 -9.94 12.97 6.63
C GLY A 59 -11.19 13.69 6.18
N TYR A 60 -11.95 14.18 7.13
CA TYR A 60 -13.20 14.90 6.92
C TYR A 60 -13.16 16.25 7.63
N ALA A 61 -13.70 17.28 7.01
CA ALA A 61 -13.80 18.61 7.60
C ALA A 61 -14.65 18.56 8.88
N CYS A 62 -14.14 19.12 9.99
CA CYS A 62 -14.88 19.22 11.25
C CYS A 62 -15.75 20.48 11.31
N CYS A 63 -15.47 21.46 10.48
CA CYS A 63 -16.18 22.72 10.31
C CYS A 63 -16.03 23.15 8.84
N ASP A 64 -16.73 24.20 8.46
CA ASP A 64 -16.57 24.79 7.15
C ASP A 64 -15.14 25.31 6.95
N ILE A 65 -14.53 24.95 5.82
CA ILE A 65 -13.19 25.32 5.42
C ILE A 65 -13.31 26.12 4.11
N LEU A 66 -12.76 27.30 4.08
CA LEU A 66 -12.81 28.17 2.91
C LEU A 66 -11.51 28.06 2.07
N PRO A 67 -11.56 28.38 0.76
CA PRO A 67 -10.35 28.45 -0.04
C PRO A 67 -9.32 29.40 0.58
N GLY A 68 -8.05 28.98 0.64
CA GLY A 68 -6.98 29.72 1.29
C GLY A 68 -6.81 29.46 2.78
N ASP A 69 -7.69 28.67 3.40
CA ASP A 69 -7.54 28.28 4.80
C ASP A 69 -6.41 27.26 4.98
N HIS A 70 -5.76 27.33 6.13
CA HIS A 70 -4.83 26.31 6.61
C HIS A 70 -5.60 25.03 7.00
N VAL A 71 -5.25 23.91 6.37
CA VAL A 71 -5.89 22.62 6.62
C VAL A 71 -4.99 21.74 7.48
N HIS A 72 -5.43 21.43 8.70
CA HIS A 72 -4.67 20.65 9.67
C HIS A 72 -5.63 19.99 10.70
N THR A 73 -5.09 19.39 11.75
CA THR A 73 -5.84 18.68 12.82
C THR A 73 -6.87 19.52 13.53
N HIS A 74 -6.81 20.86 13.47
CA HIS A 74 -7.81 21.73 14.08
C HIS A 74 -9.13 21.80 13.30
N ASN A 75 -9.14 21.45 12.01
CA ASN A 75 -10.33 21.48 11.16
C ASN A 75 -10.52 20.22 10.31
N VAL A 76 -9.70 19.20 10.48
CA VAL A 76 -9.84 17.89 9.83
C VAL A 76 -9.71 16.77 10.86
N ALA A 77 -10.69 15.87 10.88
CA ALA A 77 -10.67 14.65 11.70
C ALA A 77 -10.65 13.41 10.83
N PHE A 78 -10.01 12.36 11.34
CA PHE A 78 -10.11 11.03 10.76
C PHE A 78 -11.46 10.39 11.17
N ARG A 79 -12.11 9.75 10.20
CA ARG A 79 -13.26 8.86 10.44
C ARG A 79 -12.99 7.54 9.72
N ASN A 80 -13.37 6.44 10.34
CA ASN A 80 -13.47 5.19 9.59
C ASN A 80 -14.49 5.39 8.47
N THR A 81 -14.07 5.13 7.25
CA THR A 81 -14.95 5.01 6.10
C THR A 81 -15.30 3.54 5.98
N ASP A 82 -16.56 3.21 6.12
CA ASP A 82 -17.06 1.91 5.68
C ASP A 82 -16.91 1.90 4.15
N THR A 83 -15.88 1.21 3.70
CA THR A 83 -15.67 1.01 2.26
C THR A 83 -16.52 -0.21 1.90
N ASP A 84 -17.50 0.00 1.03
CA ASP A 84 -18.33 -1.07 0.49
C ASP A 84 -17.45 -1.87 -0.48
N TYR A 85 -16.85 -2.94 0.03
CA TYR A 85 -16.02 -3.84 -0.77
C TYR A 85 -16.89 -4.96 -1.32
N GLU A 86 -17.03 -5.00 -2.62
CA GLU A 86 -17.53 -6.17 -3.30
C GLU A 86 -16.37 -7.07 -3.68
N PHE A 87 -16.38 -8.31 -3.19
CA PHE A 87 -15.40 -9.32 -3.56
C PHE A 87 -15.83 -10.05 -4.83
N SER A 88 -14.85 -10.42 -5.65
CA SER A 88 -15.08 -11.26 -6.85
C SER A 88 -15.99 -10.65 -7.91
N THR A 89 -16.03 -9.32 -8.05
CA THR A 89 -16.86 -8.61 -9.05
C THR A 89 -16.43 -8.90 -10.49
N ASP A 90 -15.18 -9.31 -10.72
CA ASP A 90 -14.64 -9.72 -12.03
C ASP A 90 -14.34 -11.24 -12.06
N LEU A 91 -15.16 -12.03 -11.39
CA LEU A 91 -15.01 -13.47 -11.36
C LEU A 91 -15.31 -14.06 -12.75
N ARG A 92 -14.30 -14.66 -13.35
CA ARG A 92 -14.47 -15.46 -14.57
C ARG A 92 -14.52 -16.94 -14.19
N ALA A 93 -15.63 -17.59 -14.52
CA ALA A 93 -15.75 -19.01 -14.33
C ALA A 93 -14.70 -19.74 -15.19
N VAL A 94 -13.86 -20.55 -14.55
CA VAL A 94 -12.91 -21.41 -15.25
C VAL A 94 -13.63 -22.68 -15.68
N ALA A 95 -13.66 -22.93 -16.99
CA ALA A 95 -14.22 -24.18 -17.49
C ALA A 95 -13.34 -25.35 -17.06
N PRO A 96 -13.90 -26.47 -16.57
CA PRO A 96 -13.13 -27.68 -16.32
C PRO A 96 -12.41 -28.13 -17.59
N ALA A 97 -11.18 -28.65 -17.44
CA ALA A 97 -10.46 -29.24 -18.56
C ALA A 97 -11.26 -30.39 -19.17
N ALA A 98 -11.29 -30.47 -20.49
CA ALA A 98 -12.00 -31.56 -21.19
C ALA A 98 -11.38 -32.94 -20.94
N THR A 99 -10.09 -32.96 -20.62
CA THR A 99 -9.32 -34.15 -20.26
C THR A 99 -8.62 -33.92 -18.94
N GLN A 100 -8.55 -34.96 -18.13
CA GLN A 100 -7.83 -34.91 -16.86
C GLN A 100 -6.36 -35.19 -17.10
N ASP A 101 -5.51 -34.26 -16.76
CA ASP A 101 -4.06 -34.45 -16.78
C ASP A 101 -3.56 -35.04 -15.47
N TYR A 102 -2.48 -35.82 -15.57
CA TYR A 102 -1.86 -36.46 -14.43
C TYR A 102 -0.40 -36.10 -14.32
N PHE A 103 0.08 -36.10 -13.09
CA PHE A 103 1.51 -35.92 -12.80
C PHE A 103 1.99 -36.90 -11.72
N MET A 104 3.29 -37.18 -11.70
CA MET A 104 3.92 -37.91 -10.62
C MET A 104 4.23 -36.94 -9.48
N GLY A 105 3.73 -37.25 -8.27
CA GLY A 105 3.87 -36.36 -7.12
C GLY A 105 4.18 -37.10 -5.82
N TYR A 106 4.56 -36.35 -4.79
CA TYR A 106 4.82 -36.84 -3.45
C TYR A 106 3.55 -36.79 -2.62
N ARG A 107 3.04 -37.97 -2.23
CA ARG A 107 1.89 -38.06 -1.32
C ARG A 107 2.35 -37.87 0.12
N ARG A 108 1.76 -36.92 0.82
CA ARG A 108 2.03 -36.62 2.23
C ARG A 108 1.14 -37.43 3.15
N GLU A 109 1.57 -37.62 4.41
CA GLU A 109 0.79 -38.33 5.43
C GLU A 109 -0.60 -37.73 5.68
N ASN A 110 -0.71 -36.40 5.58
CA ASN A 110 -1.98 -35.66 5.72
C ASN A 110 -2.90 -35.74 4.48
N GLY A 111 -2.52 -36.54 3.46
CA GLY A 111 -3.29 -36.71 2.23
C GLY A 111 -3.07 -35.66 1.14
N THR A 112 -2.29 -34.60 1.40
CA THR A 112 -1.94 -33.64 0.35
C THR A 112 -0.90 -34.23 -0.61
N VAL A 113 -0.79 -33.64 -1.81
CA VAL A 113 0.16 -34.08 -2.83
C VAL A 113 0.99 -32.88 -3.28
N GLY A 114 2.32 -33.03 -3.25
CA GLY A 114 3.26 -32.04 -3.76
C GLY A 114 3.91 -32.49 -5.06
N THR A 115 4.21 -31.56 -5.95
CA THR A 115 4.95 -31.84 -7.20
C THR A 115 6.45 -31.96 -6.95
N ARG A 116 6.94 -31.34 -5.88
CA ARG A 116 8.34 -31.35 -5.46
C ARG A 116 8.43 -31.29 -3.94
N ASN A 117 9.59 -31.67 -3.41
CA ASN A 117 9.86 -31.67 -1.98
C ASN A 117 10.89 -30.59 -1.63
N TYR A 118 10.41 -29.36 -1.46
CA TYR A 118 11.24 -28.22 -1.08
C TYR A 118 11.23 -27.97 0.43
N ILE A 119 12.36 -27.54 0.94
CA ILE A 119 12.46 -26.91 2.28
C ILE A 119 12.24 -25.41 2.13
N ALA A 120 11.27 -24.86 2.86
CA ALA A 120 10.97 -23.44 2.88
C ALA A 120 11.64 -22.76 4.08
N ILE A 121 12.39 -21.70 3.84
CA ILE A 121 12.92 -20.80 4.88
C ILE A 121 12.06 -19.55 4.84
N VAL A 122 11.22 -19.37 5.87
CA VAL A 122 10.26 -18.27 5.95
C VAL A 122 10.74 -17.25 6.98
N THR A 123 10.78 -15.98 6.61
CA THR A 123 11.14 -14.89 7.51
C THR A 123 9.93 -14.33 8.23
N SER A 124 10.08 -13.94 9.48
CA SER A 124 9.07 -13.23 10.27
C SER A 124 9.14 -11.71 10.08
N VAL A 125 10.31 -11.19 9.71
CA VAL A 125 10.58 -9.76 9.48
C VAL A 125 11.58 -9.58 8.34
N ASN A 126 11.52 -8.43 7.65
CA ASN A 126 12.45 -8.10 6.57
C ASN A 126 13.93 -8.12 6.99
N CYS A 127 14.24 -7.77 8.26
CA CYS A 127 15.61 -7.77 8.78
C CYS A 127 16.32 -9.13 8.64
N SER A 128 15.58 -10.25 8.64
CA SER A 128 16.13 -11.60 8.46
C SER A 128 16.16 -12.07 6.99
N ALA A 129 15.74 -11.24 6.04
CA ALA A 129 15.64 -11.62 4.62
C ALA A 129 16.99 -12.04 4.02
N THR A 130 18.06 -11.28 4.32
CA THR A 130 19.41 -11.59 3.84
C THR A 130 19.91 -12.93 4.39
N ALA A 131 19.72 -13.18 5.69
CA ALA A 131 20.10 -14.44 6.32
C ALA A 131 19.35 -15.63 5.70
N ALA A 132 18.04 -15.49 5.47
CA ALA A 132 17.23 -16.53 4.86
C ALA A 132 17.71 -16.87 3.43
N ARG A 133 18.05 -15.87 2.63
CA ARG A 133 18.63 -16.08 1.28
C ARG A 133 19.99 -16.76 1.36
N MET A 134 20.88 -16.29 2.20
CA MET A 134 22.21 -16.90 2.38
C MET A 134 22.13 -18.37 2.82
N ILE A 135 21.18 -18.72 3.69
CA ILE A 135 20.94 -20.11 4.07
C ILE A 135 20.44 -20.92 2.87
N ALA A 136 19.47 -20.41 2.11
CA ALA A 136 18.97 -21.11 0.93
C ALA A 136 20.05 -21.30 -0.14
N ASP A 137 20.89 -20.29 -0.38
CA ASP A 137 21.96 -20.29 -1.38
C ASP A 137 23.10 -21.26 -1.00
N HIS A 138 23.26 -21.59 0.30
CA HIS A 138 24.20 -22.59 0.76
C HIS A 138 23.87 -24.00 0.23
N PHE A 139 22.61 -24.30 0.03
CA PHE A 139 22.14 -25.61 -0.43
C PHE A 139 22.22 -25.73 -1.95
N THR A 140 23.46 -25.76 -2.45
CA THR A 140 23.76 -26.00 -3.87
C THR A 140 23.42 -27.43 -4.28
N ALA A 141 23.44 -27.72 -5.57
CA ALA A 141 23.19 -29.06 -6.09
C ALA A 141 24.13 -30.12 -5.48
N ASP A 142 25.40 -29.75 -5.23
CA ASP A 142 26.38 -30.66 -4.61
C ASP A 142 26.03 -30.98 -3.16
N VAL A 143 25.61 -29.99 -2.38
CA VAL A 143 25.16 -30.21 -1.01
C VAL A 143 23.88 -31.03 -0.97
N LEU A 144 22.94 -30.75 -1.87
CA LEU A 144 21.66 -31.47 -1.96
C LEU A 144 21.81 -32.91 -2.48
N ALA A 145 22.93 -33.27 -3.12
CA ALA A 145 23.20 -34.64 -3.54
C ALA A 145 23.23 -35.64 -2.38
N GLU A 146 23.55 -35.16 -1.15
CA GLU A 146 23.47 -35.97 0.07
C GLU A 146 22.04 -36.21 0.57
N TYR A 147 21.08 -35.48 0.04
CA TYR A 147 19.66 -35.49 0.46
C TYR A 147 18.72 -35.79 -0.71
N PRO A 148 18.69 -37.05 -1.21
CA PRO A 148 18.00 -37.39 -2.47
C PRO A 148 16.49 -37.18 -2.43
N ASN A 149 15.91 -36.96 -1.24
CA ASN A 149 14.47 -36.69 -1.07
C ASN A 149 14.16 -35.18 -1.00
N VAL A 150 15.16 -34.30 -1.19
CA VAL A 150 14.99 -32.85 -1.17
C VAL A 150 15.29 -32.28 -2.55
N ASP A 151 14.28 -31.69 -3.18
CA ASP A 151 14.41 -31.10 -4.53
C ASP A 151 15.05 -29.70 -4.51
N GLY A 152 15.10 -29.04 -3.35
CA GLY A 152 15.68 -27.73 -3.20
C GLY A 152 15.33 -27.03 -1.89
N VAL A 153 15.97 -25.89 -1.67
CA VAL A 153 15.71 -24.99 -0.54
C VAL A 153 15.34 -23.62 -1.10
N ALA A 154 14.25 -23.03 -0.63
CA ALA A 154 13.76 -21.74 -1.10
C ALA A 154 13.55 -20.76 0.06
N ALA A 155 14.03 -19.52 -0.08
CA ALA A 155 13.79 -18.47 0.88
C ALA A 155 12.53 -17.66 0.51
N PHE A 156 11.58 -17.58 1.43
CA PHE A 156 10.38 -16.75 1.33
C PHE A 156 10.56 -15.52 2.21
N VAL A 157 10.76 -14.40 1.57
CA VAL A 157 11.04 -13.11 2.21
C VAL A 157 9.99 -12.08 1.81
N HIS A 158 9.80 -11.06 2.65
CA HIS A 158 8.90 -9.95 2.38
C HIS A 158 9.55 -8.61 2.73
N GLY A 159 8.97 -7.50 2.26
CA GLY A 159 9.51 -6.15 2.44
C GLY A 159 8.97 -5.41 3.69
N THR A 160 8.19 -6.09 4.54
CA THR A 160 7.59 -5.49 5.74
C THR A 160 8.44 -5.81 6.96
N GLY A 161 8.63 -4.82 7.84
CA GLY A 161 9.32 -4.96 9.13
C GLY A 161 8.36 -5.27 10.27
#